data_47548a3649257cdf4f82415de546f4b6
#
_entry.id   47548a3649257cdf4f82415de546f4b6
#
_cell.length_a   1.000
_cell.length_b   1.000
_cell.length_c   1.000
_cell.angle_alpha   90.00
_cell.angle_beta   90.00
_cell.angle_gamma   90.00
#
_symmetry.space_group_name_H-M   'P 1'
#
loop_
_entity.id
_entity.type
_entity.pdbx_description
1 polymer ?
#
loop_
_entity_poly.entity_id
_entity_poly.type
_entity_poly.pdbx_seq_one_letter_code
_entity_poly.pdbx_strand_id
1 'polypeptide(L)'
;MTFAYQKSLDSYVVAALFDALDEPVVALGDGRVVFPDSEKEYNAHPNAGILSAVIHPTGLGVITGGDDGRVVWTTKDAGPIELAAHTGAWIDVIAAAPEGQVIAYAAAKKVHVLDLLKKESKTFPHEHSVSDLCFDPKARKLYCATYNGVVVWFARIDEKQKPQKLFWAGSHTKIAMAPSGEFVITAMQENALHGWRLKDSKDMRMGGYPAKIKSLDFFAKGKLLATSGANGAVVWPFLRPNGPMGEEASEINPLEGSMVSVVAGAAEETILSAGTEDGRVWLAELQSTHVEWIKGEKGAPITALAISGEANRILFGDEDGVVYIFQTEV
;
A
#
# COMPACT_ATOMS: atom_id res chain seq x y z
N MET A 1 8.81 -24.59 -9.85
CA MET A 1 7.44 -24.20 -9.40
C MET A 1 6.65 -23.74 -10.60
N THR A 2 5.35 -24.02 -10.65
CA THR A 2 4.50 -23.64 -11.79
C THR A 2 3.62 -22.47 -11.36
N PHE A 3 3.57 -21.40 -12.16
CA PHE A 3 2.66 -20.29 -11.94
C PHE A 3 1.27 -20.63 -12.50
N ALA A 4 0.23 -20.29 -11.75
CA ALA A 4 -1.16 -20.39 -12.21
C ALA A 4 -1.44 -19.39 -13.34
N TYR A 5 -0.72 -18.26 -13.35
CA TYR A 5 -0.79 -17.24 -14.38
C TYR A 5 0.59 -16.61 -14.57
N GLN A 6 0.98 -16.39 -15.84
CA GLN A 6 2.15 -15.60 -16.22
C GLN A 6 1.89 -14.95 -17.58
N LYS A 7 1.95 -13.61 -17.62
CA LYS A 7 1.71 -12.85 -18.86
C LYS A 7 2.46 -11.53 -18.84
N SER A 8 3.09 -11.16 -19.98
CA SER A 8 3.55 -9.79 -20.20
C SER A 8 2.35 -8.91 -20.57
N LEU A 9 2.22 -7.79 -19.89
CA LEU A 9 1.24 -6.74 -20.17
C LEU A 9 1.90 -5.51 -20.80
N ASP A 10 3.22 -5.57 -21.04
CA ASP A 10 4.03 -4.57 -21.74
C ASP A 10 3.95 -3.15 -21.17
N SER A 11 3.72 -3.03 -19.86
CA SER A 11 3.65 -1.75 -19.14
C SER A 11 3.97 -1.92 -17.67
N TYR A 12 4.66 -0.97 -17.07
CA TYR A 12 5.01 -0.94 -15.65
C TYR A 12 3.85 -1.32 -14.74
N VAL A 13 4.05 -2.27 -13.82
CA VAL A 13 3.02 -2.66 -12.85
C VAL A 13 3.04 -1.70 -11.67
N VAL A 14 2.03 -0.83 -11.60
CA VAL A 14 1.88 0.17 -10.53
C VAL A 14 1.36 -0.45 -9.24
N ALA A 15 0.39 -1.36 -9.37
CA ALA A 15 -0.20 -2.06 -8.23
C ALA A 15 -0.66 -3.47 -8.62
N ALA A 16 -0.49 -4.39 -7.68
CA ALA A 16 -1.05 -5.73 -7.68
C ALA A 16 -1.92 -5.84 -6.42
N LEU A 17 -3.17 -6.22 -6.55
CA LEU A 17 -4.16 -6.22 -5.48
C LEU A 17 -5.08 -7.44 -5.60
N PHE A 18 -5.67 -7.87 -4.49
CA PHE A 18 -6.81 -8.77 -4.47
C PHE A 18 -8.03 -8.00 -3.94
N ASP A 19 -9.16 -8.15 -4.57
CA ASP A 19 -10.42 -7.60 -4.06
C ASP A 19 -11.01 -8.53 -2.96
N ALA A 20 -12.15 -8.16 -2.37
CA ALA A 20 -12.74 -8.94 -1.27
C ALA A 20 -13.31 -10.30 -1.70
N LEU A 21 -13.35 -10.59 -3.00
CA LEU A 21 -13.70 -11.88 -3.57
C LEU A 21 -12.46 -12.67 -4.02
N ASP A 22 -11.27 -12.22 -3.60
CA ASP A 22 -9.97 -12.73 -4.05
C ASP A 22 -9.77 -12.68 -5.59
N GLU A 23 -10.49 -11.77 -6.29
CA GLU A 23 -10.21 -11.47 -7.68
C GLU A 23 -8.90 -10.69 -7.79
N PRO A 24 -7.91 -11.18 -8.54
CA PRO A 24 -6.67 -10.44 -8.77
C PRO A 24 -6.92 -9.22 -9.67
N VAL A 25 -6.33 -8.09 -9.28
CA VAL A 25 -6.44 -6.82 -10.01
C VAL A 25 -5.06 -6.22 -10.18
N VAL A 26 -4.72 -5.85 -11.41
CA VAL A 26 -3.45 -5.20 -11.76
C VAL A 26 -3.72 -3.83 -12.34
N ALA A 27 -3.06 -2.80 -11.81
CA ALA A 27 -3.06 -1.45 -12.36
C ALA A 27 -1.73 -1.16 -13.05
N LEU A 28 -1.78 -0.65 -14.28
CA LEU A 28 -0.62 -0.45 -15.15
C LEU A 28 -0.32 1.03 -15.38
N GLY A 29 0.96 1.32 -15.60
CA GLY A 29 1.46 2.67 -15.85
C GLY A 29 0.95 3.33 -17.15
N ASP A 30 0.35 2.57 -18.05
CA ASP A 30 -0.25 3.08 -19.28
C ASP A 30 -1.77 3.36 -19.17
N GLY A 31 -2.33 3.31 -17.97
CA GLY A 31 -3.72 3.65 -17.70
C GLY A 31 -4.69 2.46 -17.70
N ARG A 32 -4.20 1.25 -17.95
CA ARG A 32 -5.03 0.04 -17.96
C ARG A 32 -5.19 -0.57 -16.57
N VAL A 33 -6.36 -1.16 -16.35
CA VAL A 33 -6.68 -2.06 -15.24
C VAL A 33 -7.00 -3.44 -15.82
N VAL A 34 -6.33 -4.47 -15.31
CA VAL A 34 -6.45 -5.85 -15.78
C VAL A 34 -6.96 -6.74 -14.65
N PHE A 35 -7.89 -7.64 -14.96
CA PHE A 35 -8.42 -8.68 -14.08
C PHE A 35 -7.99 -10.04 -14.64
N PRO A 36 -6.86 -10.61 -14.15
CA PRO A 36 -6.26 -11.81 -14.74
C PRO A 36 -7.17 -13.03 -14.81
N ASP A 37 -7.91 -13.35 -13.73
CA ASP A 37 -8.78 -14.53 -13.66
C ASP A 37 -9.98 -14.43 -14.62
N SER A 38 -10.51 -13.24 -14.82
CA SER A 38 -11.64 -13.00 -15.71
C SER A 38 -11.22 -12.62 -17.13
N GLU A 39 -9.92 -12.54 -17.41
CA GLU A 39 -9.36 -12.12 -18.70
C GLU A 39 -9.92 -10.78 -19.22
N LYS A 40 -10.32 -9.88 -18.29
CA LYS A 40 -10.88 -8.57 -18.62
C LYS A 40 -9.83 -7.49 -18.46
N GLU A 41 -9.90 -6.51 -19.35
CA GLU A 41 -9.01 -5.36 -19.38
C GLU A 41 -9.82 -4.11 -19.73
N TYR A 42 -9.51 -3.02 -19.00
CA TYR A 42 -10.16 -1.73 -19.21
C TYR A 42 -9.14 -0.60 -19.24
N ASN A 43 -9.30 0.32 -20.16
CA ASN A 43 -8.53 1.56 -20.19
C ASN A 43 -9.20 2.58 -19.25
N ALA A 44 -8.77 2.60 -17.99
CA ALA A 44 -9.34 3.47 -16.97
C ALA A 44 -8.91 4.93 -17.12
N HIS A 45 -7.68 5.15 -17.61
CA HIS A 45 -7.09 6.47 -17.84
C HIS A 45 -6.59 6.58 -19.29
N PRO A 46 -7.50 6.83 -20.28
CA PRO A 46 -7.12 6.92 -21.69
C PRO A 46 -6.07 8.03 -21.94
N ASN A 47 -4.94 7.65 -22.56
CA ASN A 47 -3.79 8.53 -22.87
C ASN A 47 -3.10 9.11 -21.62
N ALA A 48 -3.21 8.44 -20.47
CA ALA A 48 -2.62 8.87 -19.21
C ALA A 48 -2.14 7.66 -18.40
N GLY A 49 -1.26 7.88 -17.43
CA GLY A 49 -0.73 6.84 -16.56
C GLY A 49 -1.49 6.72 -15.25
N ILE A 50 -1.66 5.49 -14.74
CA ILE A 50 -2.06 5.28 -13.36
C ILE A 50 -0.85 5.54 -12.47
N LEU A 51 -1.04 6.31 -11.39
CA LEU A 51 -0.01 6.65 -10.41
C LEU A 51 -0.26 5.96 -9.06
N SER A 52 -1.51 5.66 -8.74
CA SER A 52 -1.91 5.03 -7.47
C SER A 52 -3.15 4.16 -7.65
N ALA A 53 -3.27 3.13 -6.82
CA ALA A 53 -4.42 2.23 -6.82
C ALA A 53 -4.70 1.67 -5.43
N VAL A 54 -5.98 1.52 -5.08
CA VAL A 54 -6.46 0.88 -3.85
C VAL A 54 -7.75 0.11 -4.14
N ILE A 55 -8.04 -0.92 -3.36
CA ILE A 55 -9.34 -1.61 -3.46
C ILE A 55 -10.47 -0.66 -3.05
N HIS A 56 -11.57 -0.69 -3.80
CA HIS A 56 -12.76 0.11 -3.49
C HIS A 56 -13.33 -0.26 -2.11
N PRO A 57 -13.85 0.70 -1.30
CA PRO A 57 -14.38 0.42 0.04
C PRO A 57 -15.47 -0.65 0.14
N THR A 58 -16.18 -0.95 -0.95
CA THR A 58 -17.12 -2.10 -1.00
C THR A 58 -16.42 -3.44 -1.11
N GLY A 59 -15.09 -3.44 -1.29
CA GLY A 59 -14.31 -4.63 -1.57
C GLY A 59 -14.36 -5.10 -3.04
N LEU A 60 -15.05 -4.40 -3.94
CA LEU A 60 -15.21 -4.84 -5.33
C LEU A 60 -14.46 -3.92 -6.30
N GLY A 61 -13.50 -4.49 -7.01
CA GLY A 61 -12.68 -3.77 -7.98
C GLY A 61 -11.74 -2.76 -7.35
N VAL A 62 -11.18 -1.86 -8.14
CA VAL A 62 -10.08 -0.97 -7.80
C VAL A 62 -10.43 0.49 -8.06
N ILE A 63 -9.97 1.39 -7.19
CA ILE A 63 -9.93 2.83 -7.43
C ILE A 63 -8.51 3.19 -7.85
N THR A 64 -8.40 3.90 -8.95
CA THR A 64 -7.12 4.38 -9.51
C THR A 64 -7.08 5.89 -9.58
N GLY A 65 -5.90 6.46 -9.37
CA GLY A 65 -5.58 7.86 -9.63
C GLY A 65 -4.56 7.98 -10.75
N GLY A 66 -4.77 8.92 -11.64
CA GLY A 66 -3.92 9.13 -12.81
C GLY A 66 -3.24 10.48 -12.86
N ASP A 67 -2.28 10.62 -13.78
CA ASP A 67 -1.63 11.89 -14.11
C ASP A 67 -2.55 12.82 -14.92
N ASP A 68 -3.70 12.32 -15.39
CA ASP A 68 -4.79 13.10 -15.96
C ASP A 68 -5.65 13.83 -14.91
N GLY A 69 -5.38 13.59 -13.62
CA GLY A 69 -6.10 14.18 -12.49
C GLY A 69 -7.44 13.50 -12.18
N ARG A 70 -7.71 12.34 -12.77
CA ARG A 70 -8.95 11.60 -12.54
C ARG A 70 -8.80 10.58 -11.42
N VAL A 71 -9.90 10.35 -10.69
CA VAL A 71 -10.10 9.24 -9.77
C VAL A 71 -11.17 8.34 -10.39
N VAL A 72 -10.81 7.10 -10.69
CA VAL A 72 -11.66 6.16 -11.45
C VAL A 72 -11.85 4.88 -10.66
N TRP A 73 -13.09 4.43 -10.51
CA TRP A 73 -13.43 3.12 -9.98
C TRP A 73 -13.67 2.14 -11.13
N THR A 74 -12.93 1.06 -11.17
CA THR A 74 -13.04 0.02 -12.20
C THR A 74 -13.41 -1.31 -11.58
N THR A 75 -14.48 -1.92 -12.06
CA THR A 75 -14.89 -3.29 -11.70
C THR A 75 -14.81 -4.20 -12.92
N LYS A 76 -14.66 -5.50 -12.68
CA LYS A 76 -14.63 -6.48 -13.78
C LYS A 76 -15.92 -6.54 -14.61
N ASP A 77 -17.06 -6.15 -14.04
CA ASP A 77 -18.35 -6.29 -14.71
C ASP A 77 -18.87 -4.99 -15.33
N ALA A 78 -18.62 -3.84 -14.67
CA ALA A 78 -19.11 -2.55 -15.16
C ALA A 78 -18.04 -1.71 -15.88
N GLY A 79 -16.75 -2.07 -15.77
CA GLY A 79 -15.65 -1.26 -16.29
C GLY A 79 -15.42 0.03 -15.48
N PRO A 80 -14.79 1.05 -16.10
CA PRO A 80 -14.39 2.28 -15.41
C PRO A 80 -15.54 3.26 -15.21
N ILE A 81 -15.62 3.83 -13.99
CA ILE A 81 -16.57 4.88 -13.59
C ILE A 81 -15.76 6.02 -12.96
N GLU A 82 -15.84 7.23 -13.49
CA GLU A 82 -15.19 8.40 -12.92
C GLU A 82 -15.88 8.82 -11.63
N LEU A 83 -15.09 8.96 -10.55
CA LEU A 83 -15.55 9.44 -9.25
C LEU A 83 -15.25 10.92 -9.03
N ALA A 84 -14.13 11.41 -9.57
CA ALA A 84 -13.70 12.80 -9.48
C ALA A 84 -12.70 13.15 -10.59
N ALA A 85 -12.57 14.45 -10.90
CA ALA A 85 -11.56 14.96 -11.81
C ALA A 85 -11.02 16.33 -11.35
N HIS A 86 -9.69 16.50 -11.46
CA HIS A 86 -8.95 17.71 -11.07
C HIS A 86 -7.97 18.09 -12.18
N THR A 87 -8.42 18.92 -13.09
CA THR A 87 -7.63 19.35 -14.25
C THR A 87 -6.27 19.95 -13.83
N GLY A 88 -5.19 19.42 -14.38
CA GLY A 88 -3.83 19.91 -14.13
C GLY A 88 -3.22 19.47 -12.80
N ALA A 89 -3.84 18.54 -12.08
CA ALA A 89 -3.26 17.89 -10.90
C ALA A 89 -3.02 16.41 -11.19
N TRP A 90 -2.04 15.81 -10.53
CA TRP A 90 -1.83 14.37 -10.50
C TRP A 90 -2.52 13.79 -9.27
N ILE A 91 -3.04 12.59 -9.39
CA ILE A 91 -3.58 11.81 -8.28
C ILE A 91 -2.65 10.63 -8.01
N ASP A 92 -1.58 10.91 -7.30
CA ASP A 92 -0.50 9.97 -6.98
C ASP A 92 -0.67 9.29 -5.62
N VAL A 93 -1.70 9.70 -4.87
CA VAL A 93 -1.99 9.15 -3.53
C VAL A 93 -3.49 8.98 -3.34
N ILE A 94 -3.91 7.75 -3.02
CA ILE A 94 -5.29 7.41 -2.66
C ILE A 94 -5.29 6.50 -1.44
N ALA A 95 -6.24 6.70 -0.54
CA ALA A 95 -6.57 5.80 0.56
C ALA A 95 -8.06 5.47 0.55
N ALA A 96 -8.40 4.25 0.93
CA ALA A 96 -9.77 3.79 1.06
C ALA A 96 -10.05 3.27 2.47
N ALA A 97 -11.24 3.51 2.98
CA ALA A 97 -11.71 2.98 4.25
C ALA A 97 -13.02 2.23 4.04
N PRO A 98 -13.03 0.89 4.22
CA PRO A 98 -14.23 0.07 4.11
C PRO A 98 -15.33 0.53 5.08
N GLU A 99 -14.96 0.85 6.31
CA GLU A 99 -15.93 1.40 7.27
C GLU A 99 -16.41 2.78 6.81
N GLY A 100 -17.71 2.83 6.46
CA GLY A 100 -18.41 4.03 6.00
C GLY A 100 -18.15 4.41 4.56
N GLN A 101 -17.52 3.54 3.78
CA GLN A 101 -17.31 3.70 2.33
C GLN A 101 -16.77 5.09 1.95
N VAL A 102 -15.61 5.42 2.48
CA VAL A 102 -14.94 6.71 2.28
C VAL A 102 -13.63 6.49 1.58
N ILE A 103 -13.31 7.38 0.65
CA ILE A 103 -11.98 7.47 0.03
C ILE A 103 -11.37 8.84 0.31
N ALA A 104 -10.05 8.90 0.31
CA ALA A 104 -9.30 10.14 0.30
C ALA A 104 -8.22 10.10 -0.76
N TYR A 105 -7.96 11.22 -1.41
CA TYR A 105 -6.90 11.36 -2.39
C TYR A 105 -6.28 12.76 -2.34
N ALA A 106 -5.02 12.85 -2.73
CA ALA A 106 -4.34 14.13 -2.84
C ALA A 106 -4.39 14.65 -4.28
N ALA A 107 -4.70 15.94 -4.44
CA ALA A 107 -4.60 16.68 -5.68
C ALA A 107 -3.85 18.00 -5.42
N ALA A 108 -2.62 18.12 -5.90
CA ALA A 108 -1.69 19.20 -5.55
C ALA A 108 -1.50 19.30 -4.02
N LYS A 109 -1.74 20.47 -3.42
CA LYS A 109 -1.66 20.68 -1.96
C LYS A 109 -3.02 20.59 -1.25
N LYS A 110 -3.92 19.78 -1.77
CA LYS A 110 -5.24 19.56 -1.18
C LYS A 110 -5.51 18.08 -1.06
N VAL A 111 -6.07 17.68 0.06
CA VAL A 111 -6.62 16.35 0.24
C VAL A 111 -8.13 16.43 0.15
N HIS A 112 -8.70 15.59 -0.69
CA HIS A 112 -10.13 15.45 -0.88
C HIS A 112 -10.60 14.17 -0.20
N VAL A 113 -11.69 14.26 0.54
CA VAL A 113 -12.37 13.10 1.15
C VAL A 113 -13.74 12.99 0.52
N LEU A 114 -14.01 11.87 -0.10
CA LEU A 114 -15.28 11.57 -0.77
C LEU A 114 -16.03 10.48 0.00
N ASP A 115 -17.19 10.82 0.54
CA ASP A 115 -18.14 9.88 1.12
C ASP A 115 -19.00 9.30 -0.01
N LEU A 116 -18.76 8.06 -0.37
CA LEU A 116 -19.40 7.40 -1.52
C LEU A 116 -20.89 7.11 -1.29
N LEU A 117 -21.31 6.95 -0.02
CA LEU A 117 -22.72 6.74 0.33
C LEU A 117 -23.54 8.02 0.21
N LYS A 118 -22.99 9.12 0.74
CA LYS A 118 -23.67 10.41 0.72
C LYS A 118 -23.43 11.21 -0.54
N LYS A 119 -22.41 10.83 -1.33
CA LYS A 119 -21.91 11.60 -2.48
C LYS A 119 -21.49 13.03 -2.12
N GLU A 120 -20.92 13.17 -0.92
CA GLU A 120 -20.39 14.43 -0.39
C GLU A 120 -18.87 14.42 -0.47
N SER A 121 -18.28 15.56 -0.81
CA SER A 121 -16.84 15.77 -0.81
C SER A 121 -16.44 16.86 0.16
N LYS A 122 -15.30 16.66 0.83
CA LYS A 122 -14.65 17.67 1.68
C LYS A 122 -13.23 17.87 1.20
N THR A 123 -12.70 19.07 1.38
CA THR A 123 -11.37 19.44 0.92
C THR A 123 -10.56 20.05 2.05
N PHE A 124 -9.38 19.51 2.31
CA PHE A 124 -8.47 19.96 3.37
C PHE A 124 -7.19 20.52 2.74
N PRO A 125 -6.89 21.81 2.97
CA PRO A 125 -5.68 22.44 2.45
C PRO A 125 -4.45 22.04 3.26
N HIS A 126 -3.32 21.88 2.60
CA HIS A 126 -2.03 21.58 3.19
C HIS A 126 -0.97 22.62 2.80
N GLU A 127 -0.03 22.87 3.69
CA GLU A 127 1.13 23.75 3.45
C GLU A 127 2.11 23.12 2.45
N HIS A 128 2.27 21.79 2.56
CA HIS A 128 3.15 20.96 1.73
C HIS A 128 2.35 19.90 0.97
N SER A 129 2.94 19.30 -0.06
CA SER A 129 2.38 18.15 -0.73
C SER A 129 2.23 16.99 0.27
N VAL A 130 1.20 16.20 0.07
CA VAL A 130 0.93 14.98 0.83
C VAL A 130 1.55 13.82 0.05
N SER A 131 2.40 13.06 0.70
CA SER A 131 3.15 11.97 0.08
C SER A 131 2.46 10.62 0.18
N ASP A 132 1.59 10.45 1.20
CA ASP A 132 0.81 9.23 1.40
C ASP A 132 -0.32 9.48 2.42
N LEU A 133 -1.33 8.61 2.41
CA LEU A 133 -2.56 8.73 3.18
C LEU A 133 -2.95 7.40 3.84
N CYS A 134 -3.47 7.45 5.07
CA CYS A 134 -4.20 6.32 5.64
C CYS A 134 -5.33 6.80 6.55
N PHE A 135 -6.40 6.01 6.65
CA PHE A 135 -7.46 6.22 7.61
C PHE A 135 -7.18 5.48 8.93
N ASP A 136 -7.78 5.95 10.03
CA ASP A 136 -7.96 5.09 11.19
C ASP A 136 -8.99 3.98 10.89
N PRO A 137 -8.99 2.86 11.64
CA PRO A 137 -9.86 1.72 11.34
C PRO A 137 -11.36 2.04 11.31
N LYS A 138 -11.79 3.14 11.95
CA LYS A 138 -13.19 3.59 11.99
C LYS A 138 -13.51 4.69 10.98
N ALA A 139 -12.61 4.99 10.06
CA ALA A 139 -12.75 6.05 9.08
C ALA A 139 -13.16 7.42 9.68
N ARG A 140 -12.74 7.71 10.91
CA ARG A 140 -13.01 8.99 11.59
C ARG A 140 -11.93 10.01 11.36
N LYS A 141 -10.67 9.53 11.32
CA LYS A 141 -9.49 10.36 11.11
C LYS A 141 -8.74 9.94 9.86
N LEU A 142 -8.25 10.92 9.15
CA LEU A 142 -7.36 10.77 8.02
C LEU A 142 -5.97 11.28 8.42
N TYR A 143 -4.97 10.47 8.21
CA TYR A 143 -3.57 10.75 8.50
C TYR A 143 -2.84 10.99 7.17
N CYS A 144 -2.21 12.14 7.05
CA CYS A 144 -1.55 12.61 5.84
C CYS A 144 -0.05 12.74 6.10
N ALA A 145 0.78 11.91 5.48
CA ALA A 145 2.23 12.02 5.53
C ALA A 145 2.68 13.24 4.73
N THR A 146 3.48 14.11 5.35
CA THR A 146 3.95 15.37 4.76
C THR A 146 5.40 15.64 5.13
N TYR A 147 5.90 16.79 4.71
CA TYR A 147 7.13 17.32 5.26
C TYR A 147 6.91 17.76 6.72
N ASN A 148 7.83 17.38 7.62
CA ASN A 148 7.78 17.60 9.07
C ASN A 148 6.67 16.87 9.83
N GLY A 149 6.26 15.69 9.37
CA GLY A 149 5.40 14.80 10.14
C GLY A 149 4.08 14.43 9.47
N VAL A 150 3.08 14.17 10.30
CA VAL A 150 1.76 13.73 9.87
C VAL A 150 0.71 14.78 10.27
N VAL A 151 -0.10 15.20 9.31
CA VAL A 151 -1.26 16.06 9.53
C VAL A 151 -2.50 15.18 9.66
N VAL A 152 -3.28 15.37 10.72
CA VAL A 152 -4.44 14.53 11.04
C VAL A 152 -5.71 15.37 10.98
N TRP A 153 -6.64 14.93 10.13
CA TRP A 153 -7.95 15.53 9.97
C TRP A 153 -9.07 14.61 10.48
N PHE A 154 -10.14 15.17 10.99
CA PHE A 154 -11.39 14.43 11.15
C PHE A 154 -12.08 14.34 9.78
N ALA A 155 -12.05 13.17 9.17
CA ALA A 155 -12.43 12.97 7.78
C ALA A 155 -13.86 13.41 7.42
N ARG A 156 -14.77 13.41 8.40
CA ARG A 156 -16.20 13.69 8.19
C ARG A 156 -16.66 15.03 8.79
N ILE A 157 -15.76 15.79 9.40
CA ILE A 157 -16.08 17.10 9.98
C ILE A 157 -15.79 18.20 8.95
N ASP A 158 -16.36 19.38 9.18
CA ASP A 158 -16.21 20.59 8.36
C ASP A 158 -14.71 20.93 8.12
N GLU A 159 -14.42 21.46 6.96
CA GLU A 159 -13.09 21.90 6.51
C GLU A 159 -12.48 23.01 7.39
N LYS A 160 -13.31 23.75 8.16
CA LYS A 160 -12.87 24.81 9.08
C LYS A 160 -12.21 24.31 10.36
N GLN A 161 -12.18 22.98 10.59
CA GLN A 161 -11.47 22.39 11.70
C GLN A 161 -9.98 22.72 11.67
N LYS A 162 -9.32 22.76 12.82
CA LYS A 162 -7.86 22.81 12.91
C LYS A 162 -7.32 21.38 12.94
N PRO A 163 -6.36 21.02 12.04
CA PRO A 163 -5.78 19.70 12.07
C PRO A 163 -4.91 19.50 13.31
N GLN A 164 -4.84 18.26 13.78
CA GLN A 164 -3.82 17.83 14.71
C GLN A 164 -2.52 17.57 13.91
N LYS A 165 -1.36 17.90 14.48
CA LYS A 165 -0.05 17.61 13.87
C LYS A 165 0.73 16.66 14.78
N LEU A 166 1.24 15.57 14.21
CA LEU A 166 2.23 14.70 14.81
C LEU A 166 3.57 15.10 14.20
N PHE A 167 4.34 15.87 14.96
CA PHE A 167 5.54 16.52 14.43
C PHE A 167 6.78 15.61 14.54
N TRP A 168 7.50 15.51 13.45
CA TRP A 168 8.88 15.03 13.39
C TRP A 168 9.55 15.61 12.15
N ALA A 169 10.76 16.16 12.30
CA ALA A 169 11.47 16.82 11.21
C ALA A 169 11.88 15.83 10.12
N GLY A 170 11.75 16.23 8.88
CA GLY A 170 12.11 15.46 7.69
C GLY A 170 10.92 15.13 6.78
N SER A 171 11.18 14.47 5.68
CA SER A 171 10.18 14.10 4.68
C SER A 171 9.63 12.71 4.97
N HIS A 172 8.33 12.62 5.24
CA HIS A 172 7.60 11.36 5.44
C HIS A 172 7.00 10.93 4.10
N THR A 173 7.42 9.78 3.57
CA THR A 173 7.17 9.36 2.19
C THR A 173 6.12 8.27 2.04
N LYS A 174 5.91 7.46 3.09
CA LYS A 174 4.88 6.42 3.18
C LYS A 174 4.27 6.43 4.56
N ILE A 175 3.04 5.96 4.70
CA ILE A 175 2.34 5.87 5.97
C ILE A 175 1.53 4.57 6.07
N ALA A 176 1.58 3.94 7.23
CA ALA A 176 0.75 2.79 7.56
C ALA A 176 0.11 2.95 8.95
N MET A 177 -1.17 2.61 9.05
CA MET A 177 -1.92 2.55 10.31
C MET A 177 -1.96 1.12 10.79
N ALA A 178 -1.57 0.89 12.05
CA ALA A 178 -1.79 -0.42 12.66
C ALA A 178 -3.30 -0.75 12.69
N PRO A 179 -3.71 -1.99 12.36
CA PRO A 179 -5.13 -2.39 12.37
C PRO A 179 -5.84 -2.16 13.71
N SER A 180 -5.10 -2.15 14.83
CA SER A 180 -5.64 -1.77 16.14
C SER A 180 -6.02 -0.28 16.26
N GLY A 181 -5.52 0.58 15.38
CA GLY A 181 -5.64 2.03 15.49
C GLY A 181 -4.79 2.67 16.58
N GLU A 182 -3.85 1.92 17.18
CA GLU A 182 -3.03 2.41 18.28
C GLU A 182 -1.72 3.07 17.82
N PHE A 183 -1.26 2.72 16.61
CA PHE A 183 0.01 3.20 16.07
C PHE A 183 -0.15 3.67 14.63
N VAL A 184 0.55 4.74 14.30
CA VAL A 184 0.78 5.17 12.92
C VAL A 184 2.29 5.22 12.67
N ILE A 185 2.74 4.63 11.57
CA ILE A 185 4.15 4.50 11.20
C ILE A 185 4.36 5.13 9.83
N THR A 186 5.44 5.87 9.69
CA THR A 186 5.86 6.48 8.42
C THR A 186 7.25 6.01 8.01
N ALA A 187 7.46 5.82 6.72
CA ALA A 187 8.80 5.75 6.15
C ALA A 187 9.30 7.17 5.86
N MET A 188 10.59 7.38 6.10
CA MET A 188 11.24 8.67 5.91
C MET A 188 12.23 8.63 4.75
N GLN A 189 12.51 9.80 4.19
CA GLN A 189 13.55 9.96 3.16
C GLN A 189 14.94 9.56 3.68
N GLU A 190 15.16 9.64 5.00
CA GLU A 190 16.43 9.38 5.70
C GLU A 190 16.67 7.90 6.04
N ASN A 191 16.12 6.96 5.27
CA ASN A 191 16.26 5.51 5.48
C ASN A 191 15.91 5.08 6.91
N ALA A 192 14.83 5.57 7.44
CA ALA A 192 14.33 5.22 8.76
C ALA A 192 12.79 5.20 8.75
N LEU A 193 12.22 4.52 9.73
CA LEU A 193 10.82 4.68 10.09
C LEU A 193 10.71 5.64 11.27
N HIS A 194 9.64 6.41 11.29
CA HIS A 194 9.19 7.15 12.44
C HIS A 194 7.73 6.83 12.73
N GLY A 195 7.36 6.69 13.98
CA GLY A 195 6.00 6.33 14.33
C GLY A 195 5.51 7.04 15.58
N TRP A 196 4.21 6.98 15.81
CA TRP A 196 3.57 7.51 17.00
C TRP A 196 2.57 6.52 17.58
N ARG A 197 2.63 6.38 18.91
CA ARG A 197 1.55 5.76 19.67
C ARG A 197 0.45 6.79 19.89
N LEU A 198 -0.74 6.54 19.34
CA LEU A 198 -1.77 7.56 19.18
C LEU A 198 -2.47 7.98 20.49
N LYS A 199 -2.48 7.13 21.54
CA LYS A 199 -3.11 7.44 22.81
C LYS A 199 -2.46 8.61 23.58
N ASP A 200 -1.16 8.82 23.40
CA ASP A 200 -0.37 9.83 24.11
C ASP A 200 0.59 10.59 23.18
N SER A 201 0.52 10.35 21.89
CA SER A 201 1.37 10.92 20.84
C SER A 201 2.87 10.70 21.08
N LYS A 202 3.23 9.66 21.85
CA LYS A 202 4.62 9.32 22.09
C LYS A 202 5.22 8.77 20.81
N ASP A 203 6.30 9.42 20.34
CA ASP A 203 7.00 9.05 19.14
C ASP A 203 8.01 7.93 19.36
N MET A 204 8.40 7.29 18.28
CA MET A 204 9.39 6.24 18.21
C MET A 204 10.15 6.29 16.88
N ARG A 205 11.44 6.00 16.92
CA ARG A 205 12.28 5.89 15.73
C ARG A 205 12.80 4.46 15.59
N MET A 206 12.66 3.91 14.38
CA MET A 206 13.15 2.60 13.99
C MET A 206 14.14 2.79 12.84
N GLY A 207 15.40 2.48 13.05
CA GLY A 207 16.49 2.76 12.10
C GLY A 207 17.31 1.51 11.79
N GLY A 208 18.44 1.72 11.10
CA GLY A 208 19.36 0.64 10.71
C GLY A 208 19.21 0.19 9.26
N TYR A 209 18.37 0.87 8.49
CA TYR A 209 18.14 0.53 7.08
C TYR A 209 19.28 1.00 6.18
N PRO A 210 19.82 0.12 5.33
CA PRO A 210 20.86 0.50 4.36
C PRO A 210 20.32 1.31 3.20
N ALA A 211 19.01 1.20 2.89
CA ALA A 211 18.38 1.89 1.78
C ALA A 211 17.02 2.50 2.14
N LYS A 212 16.44 3.24 1.19
CA LYS A 212 15.12 3.86 1.33
C LYS A 212 14.02 2.80 1.46
N ILE A 213 13.14 2.99 2.44
CA ILE A 213 11.97 2.14 2.66
C ILE A 213 10.87 2.58 1.69
N LYS A 214 10.48 1.69 0.78
CA LYS A 214 9.49 1.94 -0.27
C LYS A 214 8.13 1.29 0.01
N SER A 215 8.13 0.25 0.87
CA SER A 215 6.95 -0.57 1.17
C SER A 215 6.88 -0.87 2.66
N LEU A 216 5.66 -0.78 3.22
CA LEU A 216 5.32 -1.12 4.60
C LEU A 216 4.00 -1.88 4.58
N ASP A 217 3.91 -2.95 5.35
CA ASP A 217 2.67 -3.70 5.48
C ASP A 217 2.50 -4.29 6.89
N PHE A 218 1.35 -4.00 7.53
CA PHE A 218 0.97 -4.64 8.79
C PHE A 218 0.29 -5.97 8.51
N PHE A 219 0.74 -7.04 9.14
CA PHE A 219 0.23 -8.38 8.95
C PHE A 219 0.09 -9.15 10.28
N ALA A 220 -0.30 -10.43 10.23
CA ALA A 220 -0.48 -11.25 11.41
C ALA A 220 -1.41 -10.58 12.46
N LYS A 221 -2.60 -10.13 12.03
CA LYS A 221 -3.57 -9.40 12.87
C LYS A 221 -3.02 -8.07 13.43
N GLY A 222 -2.13 -7.42 12.66
CA GLY A 222 -1.47 -6.19 13.06
C GLY A 222 -0.39 -6.34 14.13
N LYS A 223 0.04 -7.56 14.41
CA LYS A 223 1.08 -7.86 15.40
C LYS A 223 2.50 -7.64 14.87
N LEU A 224 2.65 -7.63 13.57
CA LEU A 224 3.92 -7.48 12.86
C LEU A 224 3.81 -6.40 11.79
N LEU A 225 4.90 -5.67 11.57
CA LEU A 225 5.06 -4.73 10.46
C LEU A 225 6.25 -5.17 9.62
N ALA A 226 6.01 -5.55 8.38
CA ALA A 226 7.05 -5.82 7.39
C ALA A 226 7.42 -4.55 6.64
N THR A 227 8.70 -4.41 6.29
CA THR A 227 9.21 -3.28 5.52
C THR A 227 10.29 -3.69 4.55
N SER A 228 10.39 -2.98 3.42
CA SER A 228 11.50 -3.06 2.47
C SER A 228 12.71 -2.22 2.93
N GLY A 229 13.74 -2.10 2.10
CA GLY A 229 14.88 -1.22 2.30
C GLY A 229 16.11 -1.89 2.93
N ALA A 230 16.15 -3.23 2.98
CA ALA A 230 17.30 -4.05 3.35
C ALA A 230 17.42 -5.25 2.41
N ASN A 231 18.44 -6.09 2.59
CA ASN A 231 18.63 -7.31 1.77
C ASN A 231 17.65 -8.44 2.13
N GLY A 232 16.86 -8.25 3.17
CA GLY A 232 15.70 -9.03 3.56
C GLY A 232 14.54 -8.11 3.91
N ALA A 233 13.36 -8.68 4.14
CA ALA A 233 12.26 -7.94 4.74
C ALA A 233 12.54 -7.73 6.22
N VAL A 234 12.48 -6.48 6.68
CA VAL A 234 12.65 -6.15 8.10
C VAL A 234 11.29 -6.21 8.78
N VAL A 235 11.17 -7.04 9.81
CA VAL A 235 9.91 -7.28 10.54
C VAL A 235 10.01 -6.74 11.95
N TRP A 236 9.16 -5.76 12.27
CA TRP A 236 9.06 -5.13 13.57
C TRP A 236 7.90 -5.71 14.39
N PRO A 237 8.11 -6.09 15.68
CA PRO A 237 7.05 -6.62 16.52
C PRO A 237 6.18 -5.51 17.11
N PHE A 238 4.85 -5.66 16.98
CA PHE A 238 3.83 -4.82 17.60
C PHE A 238 3.00 -5.63 18.61
N LEU A 239 3.64 -6.58 19.30
CA LEU A 239 3.00 -7.53 20.22
C LEU A 239 2.65 -6.91 21.58
N ARG A 240 3.26 -5.78 21.93
CA ARG A 240 3.13 -5.15 23.24
C ARG A 240 2.42 -3.80 23.17
N PRO A 241 1.83 -3.31 24.27
CA PRO A 241 1.15 -2.01 24.31
C PRO A 241 2.04 -0.80 23.97
N ASN A 242 3.37 -1.01 23.98
CA ASN A 242 4.36 0.00 23.59
C ASN A 242 4.81 -0.15 22.12
N GLY A 243 4.23 -1.09 21.38
CA GLY A 243 4.68 -1.42 20.04
C GLY A 243 6.12 -1.93 20.02
N PRO A 244 6.96 -1.54 19.05
CA PRO A 244 8.34 -2.00 18.90
C PRO A 244 9.34 -1.31 19.84
N MET A 245 8.90 -0.44 20.75
CA MET A 245 9.81 0.29 21.65
C MET A 245 10.52 -0.65 22.62
N GLY A 246 11.86 -0.74 22.49
CA GLY A 246 12.72 -1.63 23.29
C GLY A 246 12.78 -3.05 22.76
N GLU A 247 12.23 -3.31 21.57
CA GLU A 247 12.32 -4.59 20.86
C GLU A 247 13.27 -4.44 19.66
N GLU A 248 13.84 -5.57 19.21
CA GLU A 248 14.65 -5.64 18.00
C GLU A 248 13.82 -6.14 16.84
N ALA A 249 14.12 -5.63 15.63
CA ALA A 249 13.55 -6.16 14.41
C ALA A 249 14.25 -7.44 13.98
N SER A 250 13.55 -8.31 13.28
CA SER A 250 14.12 -9.46 12.60
C SER A 250 14.26 -9.15 11.11
N GLU A 251 15.36 -9.54 10.48
CA GLU A 251 15.52 -9.52 9.04
C GLU A 251 15.24 -10.93 8.48
N ILE A 252 14.26 -11.04 7.62
CA ILE A 252 13.83 -12.30 7.00
C ILE A 252 14.31 -12.30 5.55
N ASN A 253 15.14 -13.27 5.20
CA ASN A 253 15.64 -13.43 3.84
C ASN A 253 15.98 -14.91 3.54
N PRO A 254 15.97 -15.32 2.27
CA PRO A 254 16.63 -16.55 1.84
C PRO A 254 18.14 -16.40 1.87
N LEU A 255 18.88 -17.53 1.77
CA LEU A 255 20.35 -17.60 1.89
C LEU A 255 21.12 -16.62 0.98
N GLU A 256 20.57 -16.25 -0.17
CA GLU A 256 21.16 -15.28 -1.10
C GLU A 256 20.24 -14.07 -1.23
N GLY A 257 20.10 -13.28 -0.17
CA GLY A 257 19.26 -12.09 -0.13
C GLY A 257 19.65 -11.06 -1.20
N SER A 258 18.67 -10.30 -1.62
CA SER A 258 18.81 -9.13 -2.49
C SER A 258 17.97 -7.99 -1.92
N MET A 259 18.28 -6.76 -2.30
CA MET A 259 17.54 -5.59 -1.83
C MET A 259 16.04 -5.77 -2.08
N VAL A 260 15.27 -5.77 -1.00
CA VAL A 260 13.80 -5.89 -1.06
C VAL A 260 13.20 -4.56 -1.51
N SER A 261 12.42 -4.61 -2.58
CA SER A 261 11.70 -3.45 -3.15
C SER A 261 10.28 -3.32 -2.60
N VAL A 262 9.58 -4.45 -2.42
CA VAL A 262 8.19 -4.51 -1.99
C VAL A 262 7.95 -5.68 -1.04
N VAL A 263 7.06 -5.51 -0.08
CA VAL A 263 6.62 -6.54 0.87
C VAL A 263 5.10 -6.64 0.88
N ALA A 264 4.59 -7.84 1.12
CA ALA A 264 3.17 -8.08 1.40
C ALA A 264 3.05 -9.18 2.47
N GLY A 265 2.23 -8.94 3.47
CA GLY A 265 1.94 -9.89 4.53
C GLY A 265 0.48 -10.34 4.52
N ALA A 266 0.21 -11.58 4.91
CA ALA A 266 -1.15 -12.06 5.09
C ALA A 266 -1.80 -11.40 6.32
N ALA A 267 -2.99 -10.82 6.16
CA ALA A 267 -3.63 -10.04 7.22
C ALA A 267 -3.81 -10.82 8.53
N GLU A 268 -4.21 -12.08 8.44
CA GLU A 268 -4.55 -12.94 9.58
C GLU A 268 -3.40 -13.88 10.01
N GLU A 269 -2.49 -14.22 9.08
CA GLU A 269 -1.48 -15.25 9.23
C GLU A 269 -0.06 -14.66 9.34
N THR A 270 0.90 -15.47 9.78
CA THR A 270 2.33 -15.11 9.85
C THR A 270 3.07 -15.40 8.54
N ILE A 271 2.39 -15.22 7.41
CA ILE A 271 2.92 -15.42 6.06
C ILE A 271 3.34 -14.06 5.51
N LEU A 272 4.56 -14.00 4.97
CA LEU A 272 5.17 -12.82 4.39
C LEU A 272 5.79 -13.15 3.04
N SER A 273 5.52 -12.34 2.04
CA SER A 273 6.21 -12.40 0.75
C SER A 273 6.97 -11.11 0.49
N ALA A 274 8.08 -11.21 -0.24
CA ALA A 274 8.84 -10.05 -0.67
C ALA A 274 9.37 -10.19 -2.09
N GLY A 275 9.27 -9.09 -2.82
CA GLY A 275 9.87 -8.89 -4.13
C GLY A 275 11.16 -8.08 -4.01
N THR A 276 12.10 -8.34 -4.90
CA THR A 276 13.46 -7.78 -4.86
C THR A 276 13.77 -6.89 -6.06
N GLU A 277 14.79 -6.05 -5.93
CA GLU A 277 15.28 -5.19 -7.02
C GLU A 277 15.95 -5.99 -8.15
N ASP A 278 16.36 -7.23 -7.92
CA ASP A 278 16.87 -8.12 -8.97
C ASP A 278 15.81 -9.07 -9.54
N GLY A 279 14.53 -8.81 -9.28
CA GLY A 279 13.38 -9.45 -9.92
C GLY A 279 13.01 -10.82 -9.35
N ARG A 280 13.53 -11.20 -8.19
CA ARG A 280 13.18 -12.44 -7.50
C ARG A 280 12.06 -12.23 -6.49
N VAL A 281 11.32 -13.28 -6.17
CA VAL A 281 10.24 -13.26 -5.17
C VAL A 281 10.35 -14.47 -4.27
N TRP A 282 10.23 -14.26 -2.95
CA TRP A 282 10.22 -15.32 -1.97
C TRP A 282 9.01 -15.25 -1.04
N LEU A 283 8.72 -16.37 -0.40
CA LEU A 283 7.67 -16.55 0.58
C LEU A 283 8.28 -17.06 1.89
N ALA A 284 7.83 -16.53 3.01
CA ALA A 284 8.21 -16.97 4.34
C ALA A 284 6.98 -17.27 5.19
N GLU A 285 7.01 -18.40 5.89
CA GLU A 285 6.11 -18.71 6.98
C GLU A 285 6.90 -18.58 8.29
N LEU A 286 6.61 -17.53 9.09
CA LEU A 286 7.47 -17.12 10.20
C LEU A 286 7.42 -18.06 11.41
N GLN A 287 6.36 -18.87 11.57
CA GLN A 287 6.26 -19.82 12.66
C GLN A 287 7.14 -21.05 12.43
N SER A 288 7.22 -21.50 11.20
CA SER A 288 8.07 -22.64 10.79
C SER A 288 9.50 -22.22 10.47
N THR A 289 9.79 -20.91 10.40
CA THR A 289 11.06 -20.36 9.89
C THR A 289 11.41 -20.81 8.47
N HIS A 290 10.41 -21.24 7.72
CA HIS A 290 10.56 -21.67 6.33
C HIS A 290 10.58 -20.45 5.42
N VAL A 291 11.60 -20.36 4.56
CA VAL A 291 11.73 -19.33 3.52
C VAL A 291 12.09 -20.02 2.20
N GLU A 292 11.29 -19.77 1.18
CA GLU A 292 11.49 -20.35 -0.13
C GLU A 292 11.37 -19.34 -1.27
N TRP A 293 12.12 -19.55 -2.36
CA TRP A 293 11.97 -18.78 -3.58
C TRP A 293 10.75 -19.28 -4.36
N ILE A 294 9.77 -18.41 -4.62
CA ILE A 294 8.66 -18.70 -5.55
C ILE A 294 9.00 -18.26 -6.99
N LYS A 295 9.87 -17.26 -7.14
CA LYS A 295 10.55 -16.90 -8.38
C LYS A 295 12.03 -16.69 -8.08
N GLY A 296 12.85 -17.70 -8.33
CA GLY A 296 14.30 -17.67 -8.06
C GLY A 296 15.14 -17.05 -9.16
N GLU A 297 14.60 -16.91 -10.35
CA GLU A 297 15.30 -16.33 -11.51
C GLU A 297 15.32 -14.81 -11.43
N LYS A 298 16.48 -14.22 -11.73
CA LYS A 298 16.64 -12.77 -11.80
C LYS A 298 15.92 -12.19 -13.01
N GLY A 299 15.54 -10.94 -12.92
CA GLY A 299 14.81 -10.22 -13.96
C GLY A 299 14.64 -8.73 -13.61
N ALA A 300 13.64 -8.10 -14.18
CA ALA A 300 13.25 -6.74 -13.86
C ALA A 300 12.81 -6.62 -12.40
N PRO A 301 13.06 -5.49 -11.71
CA PRO A 301 12.64 -5.23 -10.34
C PRO A 301 11.17 -5.52 -10.10
N ILE A 302 10.84 -6.18 -9.00
CA ILE A 302 9.45 -6.37 -8.59
C ILE A 302 8.92 -5.04 -8.04
N THR A 303 7.83 -4.56 -8.62
CA THR A 303 7.24 -3.24 -8.30
C THR A 303 5.97 -3.33 -7.50
N ALA A 304 5.25 -4.45 -7.62
CA ALA A 304 3.96 -4.66 -6.95
C ALA A 304 3.83 -6.12 -6.50
N LEU A 305 3.22 -6.32 -5.33
CA LEU A 305 3.07 -7.62 -4.69
C LEU A 305 1.84 -7.60 -3.77
N ALA A 306 1.05 -8.66 -3.77
CA ALA A 306 -0.07 -8.88 -2.87
C ALA A 306 -0.23 -10.35 -2.52
N ILE A 307 -0.77 -10.62 -1.32
CA ILE A 307 -1.23 -11.93 -0.87
C ILE A 307 -2.76 -11.89 -0.80
N SER A 308 -3.43 -12.95 -1.25
CA SER A 308 -4.89 -13.08 -1.18
C SER A 308 -5.40 -13.15 0.26
N GLY A 309 -6.70 -12.88 0.48
CA GLY A 309 -7.32 -12.93 1.80
C GLY A 309 -7.19 -14.28 2.49
N GLU A 310 -7.25 -15.37 1.74
CA GLU A 310 -7.03 -16.74 2.22
C GLU A 310 -5.55 -17.16 2.31
N ALA A 311 -4.62 -16.25 1.98
CA ALA A 311 -3.17 -16.46 1.97
C ALA A 311 -2.68 -17.64 1.08
N ASN A 312 -3.50 -18.08 0.14
CA ASN A 312 -3.22 -19.20 -0.76
C ASN A 312 -2.77 -18.77 -2.16
N ARG A 313 -2.79 -17.46 -2.47
CA ARG A 313 -2.36 -16.91 -3.76
C ARG A 313 -1.44 -15.70 -3.54
N ILE A 314 -0.44 -15.57 -4.41
CA ILE A 314 0.48 -14.43 -4.42
C ILE A 314 0.46 -13.85 -5.83
N LEU A 315 0.05 -12.59 -5.95
CA LEU A 315 0.05 -11.81 -7.18
C LEU A 315 1.23 -10.85 -7.15
N PHE A 316 2.05 -10.83 -8.18
CA PHE A 316 3.14 -9.86 -8.29
C PHE A 316 3.41 -9.47 -9.73
N GLY A 317 4.01 -8.30 -9.88
CA GLY A 317 4.41 -7.78 -11.16
C GLY A 317 5.72 -7.02 -11.09
N ASP A 318 6.38 -6.92 -12.23
CA ASP A 318 7.68 -6.28 -12.36
C ASP A 318 7.63 -4.98 -13.18
N GLU A 319 8.79 -4.33 -13.26
CA GLU A 319 8.96 -3.06 -13.98
C GLU A 319 8.71 -3.17 -15.49
N ASP A 320 8.97 -4.34 -16.09
CA ASP A 320 8.76 -4.62 -17.51
C ASP A 320 7.30 -5.02 -17.83
N GLY A 321 6.46 -5.15 -16.81
CA GLY A 321 5.03 -5.47 -16.97
C GLY A 321 4.71 -6.96 -17.02
N VAL A 322 5.63 -7.82 -16.60
CA VAL A 322 5.30 -9.24 -16.46
C VAL A 322 4.59 -9.48 -15.13
N VAL A 323 3.41 -10.06 -15.21
CA VAL A 323 2.54 -10.35 -14.08
C VAL A 323 2.48 -11.85 -13.83
N TYR A 324 2.54 -12.25 -12.58
CA TYR A 324 2.52 -13.63 -12.13
C TYR A 324 1.49 -13.85 -11.05
N ILE A 325 0.81 -14.98 -11.05
CA ILE A 325 0.05 -15.51 -9.91
C ILE A 325 0.65 -16.86 -9.53
N PHE A 326 1.12 -16.93 -8.31
CA PHE A 326 1.57 -18.16 -7.67
C PHE A 326 0.46 -18.67 -6.76
N GLN A 327 0.21 -19.97 -6.76
CA GLN A 327 -0.72 -20.62 -5.86
C GLN A 327 0.07 -21.52 -4.92
N THR A 328 -0.08 -21.30 -3.62
CA THR A 328 0.51 -22.17 -2.60
C THR A 328 -0.22 -23.51 -2.61
N GLU A 329 0.50 -24.61 -2.53
CA GLU A 329 -0.12 -25.91 -2.24
C GLU A 329 -0.51 -25.90 -0.75
N VAL A 330 -1.82 -25.92 -0.46
CA VAL A 330 -2.36 -26.07 0.89
C VAL A 330 -2.45 -27.54 1.25
#